data_3dc2a2e4714ac77ffdd29d48bcdf3afb
#
_entry.id   3dc2a2e4714ac77ffdd29d48bcdf3afb
#
_cell.length_a   1.000
_cell.length_b   1.000
_cell.length_c   1.000
_cell.angle_alpha   90.00
_cell.angle_beta   90.00
_cell.angle_gamma   90.00
#
_symmetry.space_group_name_H-M   'P 1'
#
loop_
_entity.id
_entity.type
_entity.pdbx_description
1 polymer ?
#
loop_
_entity_poly.entity_id
_entity_poly.type
_entity_poly.pdbx_seq_one_letter_code
_entity_poly.pdbx_strand_id
1 'polypeptide(L)'
;MVFNIRCLAAVGLTLFCTYQAHASEPPPATAEGSTPAQTLLERGKYVAQLGDCIACHTAKGGALMAGGLELKTPMGTIYSSNITPDVDTGIGQYSFEQFDRVMREGVTPAGLNLYPAMPYPSYAKMSEDDMRALYAYLLQEVPAVKLTNLEADMGFPFNQRWGLALWNWAFVDNQPFTPDPAKTEPLNRGAYLVQGLGHCGSCHTPRGMAFQEKAMSDAGSSGKHYLAGETVEEWRALSLRNLWTVEDTVQLLKTGQNRFATVSGNMADVIHHSTQHFTDADLTAIASYLKSLPPGKDDLPMPAVASVPAVAPDNLFSTRGGLGYTQFCADCHRPDGGGVKGMFPPLNGNPGITAANPTSLLHITLTGWKTAETAAHPRVYTMPGFARLADDEIAEILSFVRTSWGNDAPGTTAAQVTKMRQQLNPQTTDSTAFVTPRLANLLAAANADQVVRGMRLHLQTKALLPNNVGNALNCTSCHLNAGTVADGSPFVGVSAFFPSYAPRAGKDVTLEERINGCFRRSMAGKPLPVTSPDMQEMVAYFEWMKMNTQ
;
A
#
# COMPACT_ATOMS: atom_id res chain seq x y z
N MET A 1 5.53 49.83 35.55
CA MET A 1 4.31 50.40 36.10
C MET A 1 4.08 51.76 35.46
N VAL A 2 3.41 51.89 34.33
CA VAL A 2 2.88 53.15 33.80
C VAL A 2 1.60 52.78 33.05
N PHE A 3 0.48 53.23 33.62
CA PHE A 3 -0.85 53.12 33.05
C PHE A 3 -1.08 54.24 32.03
N ASN A 4 -1.60 53.93 30.86
CA ASN A 4 -2.23 54.91 29.97
C ASN A 4 -3.67 54.48 29.70
N ILE A 5 -4.58 55.20 30.34
CA ILE A 5 -6.02 55.13 30.09
C ILE A 5 -6.34 56.25 29.11
N ARG A 6 -6.92 55.95 27.99
CA ARG A 6 -7.64 56.91 27.12
C ARG A 6 -9.14 56.57 27.15
N CYS A 7 -9.89 57.39 27.86
CA CYS A 7 -11.34 57.40 27.77
C CYS A 7 -11.74 58.44 26.71
N LEU A 8 -12.57 58.06 25.77
CA LEU A 8 -13.36 58.92 24.92
C LEU A 8 -14.85 58.60 25.20
N ALA A 9 -15.54 59.56 25.74
CA ALA A 9 -16.99 59.50 25.99
C ALA A 9 -17.73 59.98 24.76
N ALA A 10 -18.72 59.20 24.28
CA ALA A 10 -19.89 59.67 23.55
C ALA A 10 -21.00 58.63 23.59
N VAL A 11 -22.03 59.01 24.31
CA VAL A 11 -23.49 58.70 24.20
C VAL A 11 -23.89 57.30 23.72
N GLY A 12 -24.36 56.48 24.65
CA GLY A 12 -25.49 55.60 24.48
C GLY A 12 -25.20 54.27 23.73
N LEU A 13 -24.47 53.34 24.36
CA LEU A 13 -24.67 51.91 24.20
C LEU A 13 -23.88 51.18 25.31
N THR A 14 -24.51 50.18 25.88
CA THR A 14 -24.04 49.35 27.00
C THR A 14 -22.61 48.82 26.80
N LEU A 15 -21.71 49.12 27.76
CA LEU A 15 -20.35 48.58 27.80
C LEU A 15 -20.37 47.08 28.10
N PHE A 16 -19.94 46.27 27.14
CA PHE A 16 -19.39 44.94 27.42
C PHE A 16 -17.86 45.06 27.47
N CYS A 17 -17.30 45.02 28.67
CA CYS A 17 -15.83 44.85 28.84
C CYS A 17 -15.47 43.38 28.60
N THR A 18 -14.89 43.07 27.48
CA THR A 18 -14.19 41.78 27.28
C THR A 18 -12.78 41.90 27.85
N TYR A 19 -12.49 41.14 28.88
CA TYR A 19 -11.17 40.94 29.43
C TYR A 19 -10.38 40.01 28.47
N GLN A 20 -9.47 40.53 27.66
CA GLN A 20 -8.42 39.73 27.02
C GLN A 20 -7.25 39.59 28.00
N ALA A 21 -7.21 38.43 28.65
CA ALA A 21 -5.98 37.99 29.31
C ALA A 21 -4.97 37.60 28.24
N HIS A 22 -3.95 38.43 28.05
CA HIS A 22 -2.74 37.98 27.36
C HIS A 22 -2.06 36.96 28.28
N ALA A 23 -2.24 35.67 27.95
CA ALA A 23 -1.36 34.63 28.45
C ALA A 23 0.05 34.92 27.85
N SER A 24 0.98 35.31 28.69
CA SER A 24 2.39 35.31 28.32
C SER A 24 2.76 33.88 27.96
N GLU A 25 3.12 33.64 26.69
CA GLU A 25 3.77 32.38 26.30
C GLU A 25 4.94 32.11 27.27
N PRO A 26 5.01 30.89 27.82
CA PRO A 26 6.21 30.51 28.56
C PRO A 26 7.40 30.63 27.60
N PRO A 27 8.57 31.07 28.06
CA PRO A 27 9.76 31.07 27.22
C PRO A 27 9.97 29.65 26.66
N PRO A 28 10.42 29.49 25.42
CA PRO A 28 10.70 28.18 24.86
C PRO A 28 11.62 27.47 25.84
N ALA A 29 11.21 26.25 26.24
CA ALA A 29 12.05 25.39 27.08
C ALA A 29 13.43 25.35 26.41
N THR A 30 14.43 25.86 27.10
CA THR A 30 15.83 25.70 26.71
C THR A 30 16.05 24.20 26.62
N ALA A 31 16.27 23.70 25.39
CA ALA A 31 16.67 22.33 25.17
C ALA A 31 17.84 22.05 26.11
N GLU A 32 17.66 21.13 27.07
CA GLU A 32 18.76 20.62 27.87
C GLU A 32 19.83 20.18 26.86
N GLY A 33 21.01 20.79 26.93
CA GLY A 33 22.04 20.62 25.93
C GLY A 33 22.47 19.17 25.87
N SER A 34 22.09 18.47 24.80
CA SER A 34 22.55 17.12 24.48
C SER A 34 24.09 17.14 24.42
N THR A 35 24.73 16.16 25.02
CA THR A 35 26.19 16.00 24.90
C THR A 35 26.54 15.66 23.45
N PRO A 36 27.75 16.00 22.94
CA PRO A 36 28.17 15.60 21.60
C PRO A 36 28.01 14.09 21.32
N ALA A 37 28.16 13.25 22.33
CA ALA A 37 27.94 11.81 22.22
C ALA A 37 26.46 11.45 22.02
N GLN A 38 25.54 12.07 22.76
CA GLN A 38 24.09 11.87 22.57
C GLN A 38 23.65 12.30 21.17
N THR A 39 24.13 13.43 20.69
CA THR A 39 23.86 13.92 19.33
C THR A 39 24.36 12.93 18.26
N LEU A 40 25.52 12.29 18.48
CA LEU A 40 26.06 11.26 17.56
C LEU A 40 25.18 10.03 17.52
N LEU A 41 24.71 9.52 18.66
CA LEU A 41 23.88 8.32 18.75
C LEU A 41 22.46 8.57 18.17
N GLU A 42 21.88 9.73 18.46
CA GLU A 42 20.61 10.15 17.85
C GLU A 42 20.70 10.23 16.33
N ARG A 43 21.80 10.82 15.81
CA ARG A 43 22.08 10.81 14.37
C ARG A 43 22.22 9.40 13.83
N GLY A 44 22.94 8.53 14.51
CA GLY A 44 23.12 7.13 14.11
C GLY A 44 21.82 6.35 14.06
N LYS A 45 20.94 6.54 15.07
CA LYS A 45 19.58 5.99 15.07
C LYS A 45 18.78 6.47 13.85
N TYR A 46 18.85 7.76 13.56
CA TYR A 46 18.16 8.32 12.40
C TYR A 46 18.72 7.77 11.08
N VAL A 47 20.05 7.64 10.95
CA VAL A 47 20.68 7.01 9.79
C VAL A 47 20.25 5.55 9.61
N ALA A 48 20.12 4.80 10.70
CA ALA A 48 19.59 3.42 10.64
C ALA A 48 18.14 3.36 10.15
N GLN A 49 17.31 4.36 10.50
CA GLN A 49 15.95 4.51 9.97
C GLN A 49 15.95 4.91 8.49
N LEU A 50 16.81 5.87 8.10
CA LEU A 50 16.98 6.27 6.69
C LEU A 50 17.42 5.10 5.81
N GLY A 51 18.28 4.20 6.34
CA GLY A 51 18.80 3.03 5.63
C GLY A 51 17.92 1.80 5.74
N ASP A 52 16.76 1.88 6.41
CA ASP A 52 15.82 0.76 6.59
C ASP A 52 16.48 -0.55 7.10
N CYS A 53 17.50 -0.42 7.95
CA CYS A 53 18.29 -1.56 8.42
C CYS A 53 17.44 -2.64 9.12
N ILE A 54 16.43 -2.19 9.87
CA ILE A 54 15.55 -3.05 10.66
C ILE A 54 14.70 -3.99 9.78
N ALA A 55 14.27 -3.54 8.61
CA ALA A 55 13.39 -4.33 7.73
C ALA A 55 14.07 -5.62 7.25
N CYS A 56 15.38 -5.57 6.98
CA CYS A 56 16.15 -6.74 6.57
C CYS A 56 16.79 -7.45 7.76
N HIS A 57 17.36 -6.73 8.73
CA HIS A 57 18.13 -7.33 9.82
C HIS A 57 17.29 -7.74 11.05
N THR A 58 15.96 -7.86 10.89
CA THR A 58 15.06 -8.40 11.91
C THR A 58 14.13 -9.43 11.29
N ALA A 59 14.31 -10.69 11.61
CA ALA A 59 13.40 -11.75 11.15
C ALA A 59 12.01 -11.56 11.76
N LYS A 60 10.96 -12.06 11.10
CA LYS A 60 9.59 -11.96 11.60
C LYS A 60 9.46 -12.63 12.97
N GLY A 61 9.14 -11.84 13.99
CA GLY A 61 9.09 -12.30 15.40
C GLY A 61 10.46 -12.55 16.03
N GLY A 62 11.56 -12.20 15.34
CA GLY A 62 12.93 -12.27 15.84
C GLY A 62 13.32 -11.06 16.69
N ALA A 63 14.53 -11.13 17.25
CA ALA A 63 15.11 -10.02 17.99
C ALA A 63 15.60 -8.91 17.05
N LEU A 64 15.48 -7.66 17.52
CA LEU A 64 15.83 -6.46 16.76
C LEU A 64 17.30 -6.53 16.27
N MET A 65 17.53 -6.30 14.99
CA MET A 65 18.85 -6.27 14.34
C MET A 65 19.65 -7.59 14.43
N ALA A 66 19.03 -8.68 14.91
CA ALA A 66 19.72 -9.97 15.05
C ALA A 66 19.79 -10.81 13.76
N GLY A 67 19.25 -10.31 12.65
CA GLY A 67 19.26 -11.00 11.37
C GLY A 67 18.29 -12.18 11.27
N GLY A 68 18.60 -13.13 10.39
CA GLY A 68 17.83 -14.36 10.18
C GLY A 68 16.62 -14.21 9.25
N LEU A 69 16.41 -13.05 8.62
CA LEU A 69 15.37 -12.87 7.61
C LEU A 69 15.75 -13.65 6.35
N GLU A 70 14.83 -14.49 5.88
CA GLU A 70 14.95 -15.25 4.64
C GLU A 70 14.65 -14.36 3.43
N LEU A 71 15.60 -14.24 2.51
CA LEU A 71 15.49 -13.51 1.25
C LEU A 71 15.57 -14.51 0.09
N LYS A 72 14.43 -14.83 -0.48
CA LYS A 72 14.34 -15.74 -1.64
C LYS A 72 14.71 -15.02 -2.93
N THR A 73 15.57 -15.62 -3.70
CA THR A 73 15.97 -15.13 -5.03
C THR A 73 15.82 -16.24 -6.07
N PRO A 74 15.76 -15.93 -7.37
CA PRO A 74 15.76 -16.96 -8.41
C PRO A 74 17.00 -17.86 -8.40
N MET A 75 18.10 -17.45 -7.74
CA MET A 75 19.36 -18.17 -7.66
C MET A 75 19.52 -19.01 -6.39
N GLY A 76 18.64 -18.83 -5.41
CA GLY A 76 18.69 -19.48 -4.10
C GLY A 76 18.25 -18.54 -2.98
N THR A 77 18.56 -18.92 -1.75
CA THR A 77 18.14 -18.22 -0.55
C THR A 77 19.31 -17.55 0.14
N ILE A 78 19.14 -16.31 0.57
CA ILE A 78 20.09 -15.55 1.36
C ILE A 78 19.42 -15.25 2.71
N TYR A 79 20.21 -15.23 3.78
CA TYR A 79 19.75 -14.83 5.12
C TYR A 79 20.46 -13.56 5.54
N SER A 80 19.70 -12.62 6.12
CA SER A 80 20.27 -11.41 6.69
C SER A 80 21.13 -11.74 7.92
N SER A 81 22.24 -11.02 8.07
CA SER A 81 23.19 -11.24 9.17
C SER A 81 22.77 -10.53 10.45
N ASN A 82 23.24 -11.03 11.58
CA ASN A 82 23.21 -10.37 12.86
C ASN A 82 24.13 -9.14 12.84
N ILE A 83 23.57 -7.95 13.02
CA ILE A 83 24.29 -6.67 13.10
C ILE A 83 24.22 -6.04 14.49
N THR A 84 23.84 -6.84 15.52
CA THR A 84 23.93 -6.41 16.92
C THR A 84 25.39 -6.38 17.39
N PRO A 85 25.71 -5.69 18.50
CA PRO A 85 27.08 -5.63 19.04
C PRO A 85 27.50 -6.91 19.79
N ASP A 86 26.87 -8.06 19.48
CA ASP A 86 27.36 -9.34 20.00
C ASP A 86 28.74 -9.65 19.44
N VAL A 87 29.66 -10.02 20.34
CA VAL A 87 31.09 -10.21 20.01
C VAL A 87 31.37 -11.50 19.25
N ASP A 88 30.50 -12.51 19.38
CA ASP A 88 30.71 -13.83 18.78
C ASP A 88 29.97 -13.98 17.46
N THR A 89 28.77 -13.41 17.34
CA THR A 89 27.85 -13.68 16.22
C THR A 89 27.42 -12.42 15.46
N GLY A 90 27.66 -11.23 16.02
CA GLY A 90 27.31 -9.94 15.46
C GLY A 90 28.53 -9.14 14.98
N ILE A 91 28.42 -7.81 15.07
CA ILE A 91 29.47 -6.88 14.64
C ILE A 91 30.29 -6.29 15.80
N GLY A 92 30.16 -6.84 17.03
CA GLY A 92 30.79 -6.28 18.24
C GLY A 92 32.31 -6.20 18.21
N GLN A 93 32.98 -6.97 17.35
CA GLN A 93 34.44 -6.93 17.17
C GLN A 93 34.90 -6.11 15.96
N TYR A 94 33.97 -5.53 15.16
CA TYR A 94 34.37 -4.78 13.98
C TYR A 94 35.01 -3.44 14.37
N SER A 95 36.18 -3.13 13.79
CA SER A 95 36.67 -1.75 13.81
C SER A 95 35.81 -0.87 12.88
N PHE A 96 35.92 0.45 13.03
CA PHE A 96 35.22 1.37 12.13
C PHE A 96 35.61 1.13 10.65
N GLU A 97 36.89 0.91 10.37
CA GLU A 97 37.40 0.67 9.01
C GLU A 97 36.85 -0.64 8.43
N GLN A 98 36.70 -1.67 9.26
CA GLN A 98 36.07 -2.93 8.85
C GLN A 98 34.58 -2.75 8.56
N PHE A 99 33.87 -2.00 9.40
CA PHE A 99 32.47 -1.67 9.18
C PHE A 99 32.27 -0.82 7.93
N ASP A 100 33.06 0.24 7.74
CA ASP A 100 33.02 1.10 6.55
C ASP A 100 33.26 0.29 5.26
N ARG A 101 34.20 -0.63 5.29
CA ARG A 101 34.49 -1.53 4.17
C ARG A 101 33.31 -2.46 3.85
N VAL A 102 32.63 -2.99 4.86
CA VAL A 102 31.40 -3.78 4.65
C VAL A 102 30.34 -2.95 3.95
N MET A 103 30.15 -1.72 4.42
CA MET A 103 29.09 -0.83 3.94
C MET A 103 29.37 -0.24 2.55
N ARG A 104 30.64 -0.02 2.19
CA ARG A 104 31.01 0.59 0.88
C ARG A 104 31.39 -0.42 -0.17
N GLU A 105 32.05 -1.50 0.22
CA GLU A 105 32.63 -2.47 -0.72
C GLU A 105 31.90 -3.82 -0.70
N GLY A 106 31.03 -4.05 0.28
CA GLY A 106 30.39 -5.35 0.47
C GLY A 106 31.39 -6.46 0.83
N VAL A 107 32.49 -6.14 1.57
CA VAL A 107 33.53 -7.09 1.93
C VAL A 107 33.63 -7.23 3.45
N THR A 108 33.41 -8.44 3.97
CA THR A 108 33.49 -8.72 5.41
C THR A 108 34.93 -8.66 5.92
N PRO A 109 35.18 -8.56 7.25
CA PRO A 109 36.52 -8.65 7.83
C PRO A 109 37.27 -9.94 7.47
N ALA A 110 36.53 -11.03 7.22
CA ALA A 110 37.12 -12.31 6.77
C ALA A 110 37.46 -12.33 5.25
N GLY A 111 37.25 -11.22 4.53
CA GLY A 111 37.51 -11.11 3.10
C GLY A 111 36.45 -11.74 2.20
N LEU A 112 35.28 -12.08 2.74
CA LEU A 112 34.18 -12.62 1.94
C LEU A 112 33.36 -11.49 1.30
N ASN A 113 33.04 -11.63 0.01
CA ASN A 113 32.13 -10.71 -0.67
C ASN A 113 30.68 -11.00 -0.26
N LEU A 114 29.90 -9.96 0.03
CA LEU A 114 28.46 -10.04 0.29
C LEU A 114 27.70 -10.18 -1.03
N TYR A 115 26.54 -10.82 -0.96
CA TYR A 115 25.57 -10.75 -2.05
C TYR A 115 24.95 -9.33 -2.08
N PRO A 116 24.75 -8.75 -3.28
CA PRO A 116 24.18 -7.40 -3.43
C PRO A 116 22.66 -7.34 -3.13
N ALA A 117 22.14 -8.32 -2.37
CA ALA A 117 20.87 -8.22 -1.68
C ALA A 117 20.92 -7.17 -0.54
N MET A 118 22.06 -7.05 0.14
CA MET A 118 22.38 -5.85 0.91
C MET A 118 22.77 -4.74 -0.07
N PRO A 119 22.08 -3.57 -0.05
CA PRO A 119 22.30 -2.53 -1.06
C PRO A 119 23.56 -1.69 -0.79
N TYR A 120 24.72 -2.36 -0.54
CA TYR A 120 26.00 -1.66 -0.31
C TYR A 120 26.44 -0.76 -1.48
N PRO A 121 26.06 -1.00 -2.76
CA PRO A 121 26.34 -0.02 -3.81
C PRO A 121 25.68 1.34 -3.58
N SER A 122 24.53 1.38 -2.92
CA SER A 122 23.85 2.61 -2.49
C SER A 122 24.45 3.14 -1.19
N TYR A 123 24.69 2.27 -0.20
CA TYR A 123 25.27 2.68 1.09
C TYR A 123 26.70 3.24 0.94
N ALA A 124 27.41 2.87 -0.12
CA ALA A 124 28.70 3.48 -0.49
C ALA A 124 28.62 5.01 -0.62
N LYS A 125 27.45 5.56 -0.96
CA LYS A 125 27.21 7.01 -1.07
C LYS A 125 27.09 7.72 0.27
N MET A 126 27.05 7.01 1.38
CA MET A 126 26.93 7.57 2.73
C MET A 126 28.11 8.51 3.04
N SER A 127 27.84 9.64 3.68
CA SER A 127 28.90 10.53 4.20
C SER A 127 29.67 9.83 5.32
N GLU A 128 30.91 10.23 5.55
CA GLU A 128 31.70 9.66 6.65
C GLU A 128 31.06 9.92 8.01
N ASP A 129 30.49 11.10 8.20
CA ASP A 129 29.79 11.46 9.44
C ASP A 129 28.59 10.56 9.72
N ASP A 130 27.77 10.27 8.69
CA ASP A 130 26.62 9.36 8.82
C ASP A 130 27.10 7.92 9.07
N MET A 131 28.19 7.50 8.43
CA MET A 131 28.80 6.19 8.64
C MET A 131 29.30 6.02 10.08
N ARG A 132 30.00 7.02 10.62
CA ARG A 132 30.46 7.01 12.02
C ARG A 132 29.31 7.03 13.02
N ALA A 133 28.27 7.80 12.74
CA ALA A 133 27.09 7.88 13.57
C ALA A 133 26.33 6.52 13.60
N LEU A 134 26.14 5.89 12.43
CA LEU A 134 25.52 4.58 12.32
C LEU A 134 26.30 3.51 13.08
N TYR A 135 27.63 3.48 12.91
CA TYR A 135 28.51 2.56 13.62
C TYR A 135 28.41 2.73 15.13
N ALA A 136 28.47 3.98 15.61
CA ALA A 136 28.33 4.26 17.05
C ALA A 136 26.97 3.80 17.60
N TYR A 137 25.88 4.06 16.88
CA TYR A 137 24.53 3.63 17.27
C TYR A 137 24.41 2.11 17.36
N LEU A 138 24.87 1.38 16.32
CA LEU A 138 24.77 -0.07 16.29
C LEU A 138 25.57 -0.74 17.41
N LEU A 139 26.72 -0.17 17.78
CA LEU A 139 27.56 -0.73 18.84
C LEU A 139 27.16 -0.33 20.26
N GLN A 140 26.47 0.80 20.47
CA GLN A 140 26.24 1.35 21.81
C GLN A 140 24.76 1.35 22.23
N GLU A 141 23.81 1.45 21.29
CA GLU A 141 22.38 1.56 21.59
C GLU A 141 21.61 0.28 21.26
N VAL A 142 22.07 -0.50 20.27
CA VAL A 142 21.39 -1.75 19.90
C VAL A 142 21.74 -2.83 20.93
N PRO A 143 20.75 -3.54 21.52
CA PRO A 143 21.03 -4.63 22.44
C PRO A 143 21.80 -5.78 21.77
N ALA A 144 22.85 -6.28 22.41
CA ALA A 144 23.58 -7.45 21.94
C ALA A 144 22.69 -8.71 21.98
N VAL A 145 22.62 -9.43 20.88
CA VAL A 145 21.86 -10.68 20.75
C VAL A 145 22.77 -11.75 20.17
N LYS A 146 22.99 -12.83 20.90
CA LYS A 146 23.75 -13.98 20.43
C LYS A 146 22.88 -14.86 19.53
N LEU A 147 22.98 -14.67 18.21
CA LEU A 147 22.29 -15.46 17.20
C LEU A 147 23.26 -15.77 16.05
N THR A 148 23.52 -17.04 15.83
CA THR A 148 24.44 -17.49 14.76
C THR A 148 23.82 -17.18 13.38
N ASN A 149 24.64 -16.59 12.51
CA ASN A 149 24.24 -16.30 11.15
C ASN A 149 24.00 -17.58 10.36
N LEU A 150 22.93 -17.60 9.58
CA LEU A 150 22.62 -18.69 8.67
C LEU A 150 23.44 -18.54 7.37
N GLU A 151 23.88 -19.67 6.84
CA GLU A 151 24.60 -19.68 5.55
C GLU A 151 23.61 -19.55 4.38
N ALA A 152 24.02 -18.82 3.35
CA ALA A 152 23.24 -18.69 2.14
C ALA A 152 23.19 -20.03 1.38
N ASP A 153 22.00 -20.44 0.96
CA ASP A 153 21.75 -21.62 0.12
C ASP A 153 21.56 -21.17 -1.34
N MET A 154 22.69 -21.02 -2.05
CA MET A 154 22.73 -20.53 -3.42
C MET A 154 23.12 -21.64 -4.38
N GLY A 155 22.39 -21.77 -5.48
CA GLY A 155 22.72 -22.72 -6.55
C GLY A 155 24.02 -22.36 -7.30
N PHE A 156 24.68 -23.38 -7.90
CA PHE A 156 25.82 -23.13 -8.79
C PHE A 156 25.37 -22.38 -10.06
N PRO A 157 26.10 -21.36 -10.56
CA PRO A 157 27.41 -20.88 -10.09
C PRO A 157 27.38 -19.78 -9.04
N PHE A 158 26.20 -19.37 -8.56
CA PHE A 158 25.98 -18.21 -7.68
C PHE A 158 26.51 -18.43 -6.25
N ASN A 159 26.76 -19.67 -5.85
CA ASN A 159 27.45 -20.00 -4.60
C ASN A 159 28.98 -19.71 -4.64
N GLN A 160 29.51 -19.34 -5.80
CA GLN A 160 30.95 -19.04 -5.97
C GLN A 160 31.22 -17.57 -5.63
N ARG A 161 31.45 -17.26 -4.35
CA ARG A 161 31.58 -15.88 -3.86
C ARG A 161 32.74 -15.07 -4.44
N TRP A 162 33.79 -15.74 -4.97
CA TRP A 162 34.84 -15.03 -5.68
C TRP A 162 34.36 -14.28 -6.92
N GLY A 163 33.28 -14.77 -7.55
CA GLY A 163 32.68 -14.10 -8.70
C GLY A 163 32.08 -12.73 -8.34
N LEU A 164 31.70 -12.54 -7.09
CA LEU A 164 31.20 -11.25 -6.60
C LEU A 164 32.30 -10.17 -6.56
N ALA A 165 33.60 -10.55 -6.45
CA ALA A 165 34.68 -9.58 -6.56
C ALA A 165 34.75 -8.95 -7.96
N LEU A 166 34.52 -9.74 -9.03
CA LEU A 166 34.40 -9.20 -10.38
C LEU A 166 33.15 -8.35 -10.57
N TRP A 167 32.05 -8.77 -9.96
CA TRP A 167 30.82 -7.99 -9.98
C TRP A 167 31.00 -6.64 -9.28
N ASN A 168 31.63 -6.63 -8.10
CA ASN A 168 31.93 -5.40 -7.36
C ASN A 168 32.83 -4.48 -8.19
N TRP A 169 33.89 -5.01 -8.78
CA TRP A 169 34.79 -4.24 -9.64
C TRP A 169 34.04 -3.60 -10.83
N ALA A 170 33.07 -4.29 -11.40
CA ALA A 170 32.34 -3.81 -12.58
C ALA A 170 31.22 -2.82 -12.25
N PHE A 171 30.58 -2.91 -11.07
CA PHE A 171 29.30 -2.24 -10.81
C PHE A 171 29.26 -1.42 -9.51
N VAL A 172 30.25 -1.50 -8.63
CA VAL A 172 30.26 -0.74 -7.37
C VAL A 172 31.18 0.48 -7.51
N ASP A 173 30.58 1.65 -7.34
CA ASP A 173 31.31 2.90 -7.09
C ASP A 173 31.31 3.15 -5.59
N ASN A 174 32.43 2.88 -4.93
CA ASN A 174 32.58 2.97 -3.48
C ASN A 174 32.83 4.41 -2.97
N GLN A 175 32.65 5.44 -3.82
CA GLN A 175 32.87 6.83 -3.43
C GLN A 175 31.62 7.42 -2.75
N PRO A 176 31.80 8.22 -1.69
CA PRO A 176 30.73 8.97 -1.08
C PRO A 176 30.02 9.89 -2.08
N PHE A 177 28.76 10.21 -1.79
CA PHE A 177 27.97 11.15 -2.58
C PHE A 177 28.67 12.51 -2.65
N THR A 178 28.77 13.03 -3.86
CA THR A 178 29.28 14.39 -4.11
C THR A 178 28.13 15.28 -4.53
N PRO A 179 27.83 16.38 -3.81
CA PRO A 179 26.81 17.32 -4.19
C PRO A 179 27.07 17.93 -5.57
N ASP A 180 26.03 18.04 -6.38
CA ASP A 180 26.07 18.71 -7.67
C ASP A 180 26.02 20.23 -7.45
N PRO A 181 27.04 21.00 -7.82
CA PRO A 181 27.06 22.44 -7.61
C PRO A 181 26.00 23.20 -8.42
N ALA A 182 25.41 22.55 -9.43
CA ALA A 182 24.32 23.16 -10.22
C ALA A 182 22.93 22.96 -9.55
N LYS A 183 22.84 22.11 -8.54
CA LYS A 183 21.60 21.85 -7.79
C LYS A 183 21.59 22.62 -6.47
N THR A 184 20.39 23.00 -6.02
CA THR A 184 20.22 23.62 -4.69
C THR A 184 20.50 22.61 -3.58
N GLU A 185 20.76 23.11 -2.35
CA GLU A 185 21.02 22.27 -1.19
C GLU A 185 19.88 21.25 -0.95
N PRO A 186 18.58 21.60 -0.94
CA PRO A 186 17.51 20.63 -0.77
C PRO A 186 17.47 19.56 -1.86
N LEU A 187 17.80 19.90 -3.12
CA LEU A 187 17.87 18.91 -4.20
C LEU A 187 19.07 17.96 -4.03
N ASN A 188 20.22 18.46 -3.58
CA ASN A 188 21.37 17.64 -3.25
C ASN A 188 21.08 16.73 -2.05
N ARG A 189 20.41 17.24 -1.02
CA ARG A 189 19.99 16.42 0.12
C ARG A 189 19.02 15.31 -0.32
N GLY A 190 18.04 15.64 -1.16
CA GLY A 190 17.12 14.64 -1.73
C GLY A 190 17.85 13.60 -2.57
N ALA A 191 18.78 14.03 -3.43
CA ALA A 191 19.61 13.11 -4.22
C ALA A 191 20.44 12.18 -3.33
N TYR A 192 21.10 12.70 -2.30
CA TYR A 192 21.85 11.93 -1.30
C TYR A 192 21.00 10.84 -0.65
N LEU A 193 19.78 11.20 -0.20
CA LEU A 193 18.88 10.26 0.45
C LEU A 193 18.39 9.19 -0.51
N VAL A 194 17.98 9.56 -1.73
CA VAL A 194 17.38 8.64 -2.70
C VAL A 194 18.42 7.70 -3.33
N GLN A 195 19.62 8.20 -3.65
CA GLN A 195 20.72 7.43 -4.26
C GLN A 195 21.51 6.61 -3.23
N GLY A 196 21.59 7.10 -2.00
CA GLY A 196 22.36 6.51 -0.90
C GLY A 196 21.48 5.78 0.09
N LEU A 197 21.24 6.40 1.25
CA LEU A 197 20.61 5.77 2.41
C LEU A 197 19.25 5.13 2.12
N GLY A 198 18.35 5.81 1.42
CA GLY A 198 17.03 5.29 1.08
C GLY A 198 17.04 4.23 0.00
N HIS A 199 18.15 3.99 -0.69
CA HIS A 199 18.39 2.98 -1.74
C HIS A 199 17.17 2.71 -2.64
N CYS A 200 16.42 3.75 -2.99
CA CYS A 200 15.17 3.64 -3.76
C CYS A 200 15.37 2.95 -5.12
N GLY A 201 16.57 3.09 -5.71
CA GLY A 201 16.98 2.40 -6.93
C GLY A 201 16.90 0.89 -6.85
N SER A 202 17.12 0.31 -5.67
CA SER A 202 17.12 -1.15 -5.47
C SER A 202 15.81 -1.83 -5.89
N CYS A 203 14.68 -1.12 -5.78
CA CYS A 203 13.37 -1.61 -6.23
C CYS A 203 12.85 -0.83 -7.45
N HIS A 204 13.19 0.45 -7.59
CA HIS A 204 12.59 1.32 -8.60
C HIS A 204 13.44 1.53 -9.85
N THR A 205 14.64 0.93 -9.95
CA THR A 205 15.49 0.98 -11.15
C THR A 205 15.55 -0.38 -11.83
N PRO A 206 15.37 -0.47 -13.16
CA PRO A 206 15.47 -1.72 -13.88
C PRO A 206 16.81 -2.42 -13.70
N ARG A 207 16.78 -3.75 -13.63
CA ARG A 207 17.98 -4.59 -13.50
C ARG A 207 18.61 -4.90 -14.85
N GLY A 208 19.94 -5.01 -14.86
CA GLY A 208 20.72 -5.52 -15.97
C GLY A 208 20.86 -7.05 -15.94
N MET A 209 21.62 -7.58 -16.89
CA MET A 209 21.81 -9.04 -17.04
C MET A 209 22.57 -9.68 -15.87
N ALA A 210 23.41 -8.92 -15.17
CA ALA A 210 24.13 -9.35 -13.97
C ALA A 210 23.39 -8.95 -12.67
N PHE A 211 22.09 -8.68 -12.75
CA PHE A 211 21.21 -8.24 -11.65
C PHE A 211 21.61 -6.90 -11.01
N GLN A 212 22.56 -6.16 -11.60
CA GLN A 212 22.89 -4.79 -11.18
C GLN A 212 21.76 -3.82 -11.54
N GLU A 213 21.65 -2.72 -10.82
CA GLU A 213 20.85 -1.58 -11.26
C GLU A 213 21.40 -0.99 -12.56
N LYS A 214 20.55 -0.70 -13.55
CA LYS A 214 20.98 -0.12 -14.82
C LYS A 214 21.52 1.31 -14.69
N ALA A 215 21.21 1.96 -13.60
CA ALA A 215 21.72 3.29 -13.24
C ALA A 215 21.65 3.50 -11.73
N MET A 216 22.68 4.08 -11.14
CA MET A 216 22.75 4.43 -9.72
C MET A 216 22.38 5.90 -9.45
N SER A 217 22.22 6.70 -10.50
CA SER A 217 21.84 8.13 -10.44
C SER A 217 21.19 8.58 -11.74
N ASP A 218 20.69 9.82 -11.73
CA ASP A 218 20.12 10.49 -12.90
C ASP A 218 21.18 11.02 -13.90
N ALA A 219 22.47 10.84 -13.60
CA ALA A 219 23.56 11.34 -14.41
C ALA A 219 23.92 10.42 -15.59
N GLY A 220 24.50 11.01 -16.63
CA GLY A 220 25.04 10.28 -17.78
C GLY A 220 23.99 9.64 -18.69
N SER A 221 24.44 8.83 -19.64
CA SER A 221 23.57 8.19 -20.66
C SER A 221 22.65 7.11 -20.09
N SER A 222 23.04 6.46 -19.01
CA SER A 222 22.25 5.47 -18.28
C SER A 222 21.19 6.10 -17.36
N GLY A 223 21.30 7.37 -17.01
CA GLY A 223 20.42 8.07 -16.09
C GLY A 223 18.93 8.03 -16.47
N LYS A 224 18.60 7.78 -17.73
CA LYS A 224 17.23 7.55 -18.21
C LYS A 224 16.58 6.30 -17.58
N HIS A 225 17.36 5.33 -17.10
CA HIS A 225 16.88 4.11 -16.44
C HIS A 225 16.73 4.28 -14.93
N TYR A 226 17.37 5.31 -14.36
CA TYR A 226 17.32 5.55 -12.93
C TYR A 226 15.89 5.83 -12.48
N LEU A 227 15.41 5.05 -11.50
CA LEU A 227 14.04 5.13 -10.96
C LEU A 227 12.91 5.02 -12.00
N ALA A 228 13.14 4.34 -13.13
CA ALA A 228 12.15 4.17 -14.19
C ALA A 228 11.16 3.02 -13.93
N GLY A 229 11.18 2.43 -12.74
CA GLY A 229 10.32 1.34 -12.31
C GLY A 229 10.81 -0.05 -12.70
N GLU A 230 10.54 -1.04 -11.85
CA GLU A 230 10.90 -2.46 -12.03
C GLU A 230 9.81 -3.37 -11.43
N THR A 231 9.91 -4.66 -11.69
CA THR A 231 9.10 -5.68 -11.01
C THR A 231 9.99 -6.49 -10.07
N VAL A 232 9.68 -6.45 -8.79
CA VAL A 232 10.43 -7.13 -7.73
C VAL A 232 9.45 -8.02 -6.97
N GLU A 233 9.74 -9.31 -6.86
CA GLU A 233 8.92 -10.28 -6.13
C GLU A 233 7.42 -10.22 -6.50
N GLU A 234 7.15 -10.18 -7.81
CA GLU A 234 5.79 -10.06 -8.38
C GLU A 234 5.04 -8.77 -7.95
N TRP A 235 5.79 -7.75 -7.50
CA TRP A 235 5.26 -6.40 -7.29
C TRP A 235 5.86 -5.42 -8.29
N ARG A 236 5.02 -4.62 -8.92
CA ARG A 236 5.46 -3.54 -9.80
C ARG A 236 5.82 -2.31 -8.97
N ALA A 237 7.11 -2.06 -8.76
CA ALA A 237 7.60 -0.78 -8.29
C ALA A 237 7.46 0.24 -9.44
N LEU A 238 6.62 1.26 -9.24
CA LEU A 238 6.34 2.29 -10.25
C LEU A 238 7.58 3.15 -10.51
N SER A 239 7.62 3.82 -11.67
CA SER A 239 8.57 4.92 -11.87
C SER A 239 8.34 5.99 -10.81
N LEU A 240 9.44 6.49 -10.22
CA LEU A 240 9.38 7.60 -9.25
C LEU A 240 9.66 8.95 -9.92
N ARG A 241 9.89 8.96 -11.22
CA ARG A 241 10.30 10.14 -11.98
C ARG A 241 9.12 11.08 -12.21
N ASN A 242 9.09 12.20 -11.51
CA ASN A 242 8.07 13.26 -11.67
C ASN A 242 6.61 12.75 -11.56
N LEU A 243 6.38 11.64 -10.82
CA LEU A 243 5.08 10.99 -10.77
C LEU A 243 4.00 11.84 -10.10
N TRP A 244 4.29 12.43 -8.93
CA TRP A 244 3.32 13.18 -8.12
C TRP A 244 3.79 14.60 -7.81
N THR A 245 2.95 15.39 -7.15
CA THR A 245 3.39 16.65 -6.52
C THR A 245 4.30 16.38 -5.34
N VAL A 246 5.02 17.39 -4.88
CA VAL A 246 5.85 17.28 -3.68
C VAL A 246 4.99 16.86 -2.48
N GLU A 247 3.85 17.51 -2.30
CA GLU A 247 2.91 17.24 -1.19
C GLU A 247 2.36 15.82 -1.20
N ASP A 248 1.95 15.32 -2.38
CA ASP A 248 1.44 13.95 -2.52
C ASP A 248 2.52 12.91 -2.25
N THR A 249 3.77 13.18 -2.65
CA THR A 249 4.92 12.30 -2.39
C THR A 249 5.26 12.28 -0.90
N VAL A 250 5.35 13.45 -0.26
CA VAL A 250 5.58 13.56 1.19
C VAL A 250 4.49 12.84 1.97
N GLN A 251 3.23 13.05 1.61
CA GLN A 251 2.11 12.38 2.27
C GLN A 251 2.21 10.85 2.12
N LEU A 252 2.51 10.35 0.91
CA LEU A 252 2.65 8.91 0.67
C LEU A 252 3.78 8.30 1.49
N LEU A 253 4.96 8.90 1.47
CA LEU A 253 6.13 8.40 2.21
C LEU A 253 5.94 8.47 3.73
N LYS A 254 5.20 9.45 4.22
CA LYS A 254 4.95 9.61 5.66
C LYS A 254 3.84 8.71 6.20
N THR A 255 2.82 8.42 5.40
CA THR A 255 1.58 7.79 5.89
C THR A 255 1.21 6.49 5.18
N GLY A 256 1.92 6.13 4.11
CA GLY A 256 1.60 4.98 3.26
C GLY A 256 0.45 5.22 2.28
N GLN A 257 -0.11 6.44 2.25
CA GLN A 257 -1.23 6.77 1.35
C GLN A 257 -1.28 8.25 0.99
N ASN A 258 -1.78 8.55 -0.20
CA ASN A 258 -2.10 9.90 -0.64
C ASN A 258 -3.50 9.93 -1.28
N ARG A 259 -3.86 11.02 -1.94
CA ARG A 259 -5.18 11.15 -2.59
C ARG A 259 -5.38 10.21 -3.79
N PHE A 260 -4.33 9.58 -4.32
CA PHE A 260 -4.39 8.72 -5.51
C PHE A 260 -4.21 7.24 -5.19
N ALA A 261 -3.41 6.91 -4.20
CA ALA A 261 -2.97 5.54 -3.98
C ALA A 261 -2.69 5.24 -2.50
N THR A 262 -2.70 3.96 -2.19
CA THR A 262 -2.14 3.38 -0.96
C THR A 262 -1.03 2.42 -1.37
N VAL A 263 0.08 2.43 -0.63
CA VAL A 263 1.19 1.50 -0.90
C VAL A 263 0.81 0.05 -0.62
N SER A 264 1.44 -0.86 -1.35
CA SER A 264 1.28 -2.30 -1.17
C SER A 264 2.62 -3.01 -1.37
N GLY A 265 2.67 -4.30 -1.05
CA GLY A 265 3.89 -5.08 -1.15
C GLY A 265 4.99 -4.55 -0.22
N ASN A 266 6.23 -4.81 -0.57
CA ASN A 266 7.40 -4.43 0.22
C ASN A 266 7.46 -2.92 0.52
N MET A 267 6.81 -2.07 -0.28
CA MET A 267 6.75 -0.64 0.00
C MET A 267 5.99 -0.33 1.30
N ALA A 268 5.06 -1.18 1.75
CA ALA A 268 4.39 -0.99 3.03
C ALA A 268 5.36 -1.18 4.21
N ASP A 269 6.29 -2.12 4.11
CA ASP A 269 7.34 -2.35 5.11
C ASP A 269 8.33 -1.18 5.15
N VAL A 270 8.72 -0.65 3.96
CA VAL A 270 9.54 0.58 3.86
C VAL A 270 8.88 1.76 4.55
N ILE A 271 7.56 1.96 4.37
CA ILE A 271 6.84 3.01 5.09
C ILE A 271 6.87 2.73 6.60
N HIS A 272 6.52 1.51 7.01
CA HIS A 272 6.39 1.15 8.42
C HIS A 272 7.72 1.28 9.18
N HIS A 273 8.80 0.77 8.61
CA HIS A 273 10.10 0.70 9.30
C HIS A 273 10.99 1.92 9.06
N SER A 274 10.79 2.66 7.97
CA SER A 274 11.73 3.68 7.53
C SER A 274 11.05 5.04 7.32
N THR A 275 10.38 5.27 6.21
CA THR A 275 10.06 6.63 5.76
C THR A 275 9.08 7.39 6.66
N GLN A 276 8.18 6.73 7.41
CA GLN A 276 7.33 7.41 8.38
C GLN A 276 8.10 8.15 9.47
N HIS A 277 9.36 7.74 9.73
CA HIS A 277 10.24 8.30 10.74
C HIS A 277 11.13 9.43 10.22
N PHE A 278 11.08 9.71 8.91
CA PHE A 278 11.86 10.78 8.31
C PHE A 278 11.34 12.15 8.74
N THR A 279 12.26 13.10 8.86
CA THR A 279 11.88 14.50 9.08
C THR A 279 11.11 15.04 7.90
N ASP A 280 10.23 16.01 8.14
CA ASP A 280 9.47 16.67 7.06
C ASP A 280 10.41 17.36 6.05
N ALA A 281 11.58 17.84 6.51
CA ALA A 281 12.60 18.43 5.66
C ALA A 281 13.21 17.40 4.70
N ASP A 282 13.56 16.21 5.20
CA ASP A 282 14.12 15.13 4.38
C ASP A 282 13.07 14.54 3.41
N LEU A 283 11.82 14.36 3.86
CA LEU A 283 10.72 13.96 2.97
C LEU A 283 10.49 14.97 1.85
N THR A 284 10.55 16.27 2.17
CA THR A 284 10.40 17.35 1.18
C THR A 284 11.57 17.38 0.21
N ALA A 285 12.79 17.15 0.71
CA ALA A 285 13.99 17.07 -0.12
C ALA A 285 13.91 15.88 -1.10
N ILE A 286 13.55 14.70 -0.62
CA ILE A 286 13.29 13.50 -1.45
C ILE A 286 12.24 13.81 -2.52
N ALA A 287 11.08 14.31 -2.12
CA ALA A 287 9.97 14.61 -3.02
C ALA A 287 10.35 15.66 -4.09
N SER A 288 11.10 16.69 -3.69
CA SER A 288 11.58 17.72 -4.61
C SER A 288 12.59 17.17 -5.61
N TYR A 289 13.50 16.30 -5.17
CA TYR A 289 14.45 15.63 -6.06
C TYR A 289 13.70 14.70 -7.05
N LEU A 290 12.80 13.86 -6.60
CA LEU A 290 12.00 12.97 -7.47
C LEU A 290 11.17 13.78 -8.48
N LYS A 291 10.61 14.91 -8.05
CA LYS A 291 9.86 15.84 -8.91
C LYS A 291 10.72 16.51 -9.96
N SER A 292 12.01 16.74 -9.69
CA SER A 292 12.95 17.36 -10.63
C SER A 292 13.42 16.42 -11.74
N LEU A 293 13.25 15.11 -11.58
CA LEU A 293 13.63 14.12 -12.60
C LEU A 293 12.69 14.20 -13.81
N PRO A 294 13.23 14.13 -15.05
CA PRO A 294 12.37 14.10 -16.23
C PRO A 294 11.50 12.84 -16.21
N PRO A 295 10.24 12.88 -16.69
CA PRO A 295 9.38 11.71 -16.79
C PRO A 295 10.06 10.55 -17.51
N GLY A 296 9.80 9.33 -17.10
CA GLY A 296 10.26 8.12 -17.79
C GLY A 296 9.57 7.97 -19.15
N LYS A 297 10.20 7.24 -20.07
CA LYS A 297 9.66 7.03 -21.42
C LYS A 297 8.32 6.27 -21.41
N ASP A 298 8.17 5.37 -20.45
CA ASP A 298 7.01 4.48 -20.30
C ASP A 298 6.05 4.97 -19.20
N ASP A 299 6.30 6.16 -18.64
CA ASP A 299 5.42 6.76 -17.65
C ASP A 299 4.17 7.28 -18.36
N LEU A 300 3.03 6.68 -18.03
CA LEU A 300 1.76 7.26 -18.43
C LEU A 300 1.61 8.62 -17.73
N PRO A 301 1.19 9.66 -18.45
CA PRO A 301 0.91 10.93 -17.80
C PRO A 301 -0.12 10.67 -16.70
N MET A 302 0.17 11.17 -15.49
CA MET A 302 -0.84 11.19 -14.43
C MET A 302 -2.11 11.77 -15.03
N PRO A 303 -3.27 11.11 -14.92
CA PRO A 303 -4.51 11.74 -15.26
C PRO A 303 -4.51 13.09 -14.56
N ALA A 304 -4.72 14.17 -15.31
CA ALA A 304 -5.02 15.44 -14.67
C ALA A 304 -6.08 15.10 -13.62
N VAL A 305 -5.92 15.64 -12.38
CA VAL A 305 -6.96 15.55 -11.35
C VAL A 305 -8.14 16.39 -11.85
N ALA A 306 -8.60 16.06 -13.03
CA ALA A 306 -9.92 16.38 -13.45
C ALA A 306 -10.81 15.71 -12.42
N SER A 307 -11.66 16.47 -11.80
CA SER A 307 -12.83 15.97 -11.12
C SER A 307 -13.44 14.86 -11.99
N VAL A 308 -12.94 13.62 -11.83
CA VAL A 308 -13.60 12.46 -12.42
C VAL A 308 -14.99 12.53 -11.82
N PRO A 309 -16.05 12.67 -12.61
CA PRO A 309 -17.38 12.76 -12.08
C PRO A 309 -17.56 11.56 -11.17
N ALA A 310 -18.04 11.80 -9.94
CA ALA A 310 -18.40 10.75 -8.99
C ALA A 310 -19.68 10.01 -9.49
N VAL A 311 -19.65 9.54 -10.73
CA VAL A 311 -20.77 8.91 -11.43
C VAL A 311 -20.39 7.46 -11.71
N ALA A 312 -21.27 6.55 -11.31
CA ALA A 312 -21.14 5.15 -11.71
C ALA A 312 -21.15 5.06 -13.26
N PRO A 313 -20.26 4.28 -13.87
CA PRO A 313 -20.21 4.15 -15.31
C PRO A 313 -21.46 3.43 -15.84
N ASP A 314 -21.91 3.79 -17.03
CA ASP A 314 -23.12 3.24 -17.65
C ASP A 314 -23.07 1.71 -17.81
N ASN A 315 -21.87 1.15 -18.02
CA ASN A 315 -21.66 -0.27 -18.19
C ASN A 315 -21.50 -1.07 -16.87
N LEU A 316 -21.68 -0.44 -15.71
CA LEU A 316 -21.52 -1.07 -14.39
C LEU A 316 -22.41 -2.31 -14.23
N PHE A 317 -23.62 -2.29 -14.79
CA PHE A 317 -24.60 -3.38 -14.68
C PHE A 317 -24.86 -4.12 -16.00
N SER A 318 -24.15 -3.78 -17.08
CA SER A 318 -24.35 -4.37 -18.40
C SER A 318 -23.18 -5.21 -18.88
N THR A 319 -22.09 -5.28 -18.13
CA THR A 319 -20.93 -6.11 -18.44
C THR A 319 -20.61 -7.04 -17.29
N ARG A 320 -19.99 -8.20 -17.57
CA ARG A 320 -19.55 -9.16 -16.53
C ARG A 320 -18.53 -8.53 -15.59
N GLY A 321 -17.60 -7.75 -16.13
CA GLY A 321 -16.61 -7.03 -15.32
C GLY A 321 -17.25 -6.01 -14.37
N GLY A 322 -18.24 -5.24 -14.85
CA GLY A 322 -19.00 -4.28 -14.03
C GLY A 322 -19.84 -4.97 -12.95
N LEU A 323 -20.53 -6.06 -13.27
CA LEU A 323 -21.27 -6.86 -12.29
C LEU A 323 -20.35 -7.44 -11.23
N GLY A 324 -19.19 -8.01 -11.64
CA GLY A 324 -18.19 -8.53 -10.71
C GLY A 324 -17.60 -7.44 -9.82
N TYR A 325 -17.27 -6.29 -10.38
CA TYR A 325 -16.85 -5.12 -9.60
C TYR A 325 -17.88 -4.73 -8.55
N THR A 326 -19.15 -4.66 -8.96
CA THR A 326 -20.25 -4.29 -8.06
C THR A 326 -20.42 -5.30 -6.93
N GLN A 327 -20.24 -6.59 -7.24
CA GLN A 327 -20.41 -7.67 -6.28
C GLN A 327 -19.25 -7.78 -5.27
N PHE A 328 -18.00 -7.53 -5.71
CA PHE A 328 -16.83 -7.86 -4.91
C PHE A 328 -16.00 -6.65 -4.47
N CYS A 329 -16.16 -5.49 -5.12
CA CYS A 329 -15.24 -4.37 -4.95
C CYS A 329 -15.93 -3.06 -4.54
N ALA A 330 -17.17 -2.83 -5.02
CA ALA A 330 -17.83 -1.53 -4.90
C ALA A 330 -18.20 -1.13 -3.47
N ASP A 331 -18.36 -2.06 -2.54
CA ASP A 331 -18.68 -1.74 -1.13
C ASP A 331 -17.54 -0.94 -0.47
N CYS A 332 -16.27 -1.23 -0.83
CA CYS A 332 -15.11 -0.50 -0.33
C CYS A 332 -14.68 0.61 -1.30
N HIS A 333 -14.58 0.28 -2.61
CA HIS A 333 -14.05 1.20 -3.61
C HIS A 333 -15.11 2.09 -4.26
N ARG A 334 -16.37 1.96 -3.88
CA ARG A 334 -17.55 2.71 -4.34
C ARG A 334 -17.88 2.48 -5.83
N PRO A 335 -19.15 2.67 -6.25
CA PRO A 335 -19.54 2.52 -7.66
C PRO A 335 -18.82 3.47 -8.62
N ASP A 336 -18.37 4.63 -8.11
CA ASP A 336 -17.62 5.65 -8.83
C ASP A 336 -16.10 5.43 -8.84
N GLY A 337 -15.62 4.33 -8.25
CA GLY A 337 -14.19 4.05 -8.12
C GLY A 337 -13.42 5.03 -7.23
N GLY A 338 -14.12 5.91 -6.49
CA GLY A 338 -13.50 6.99 -5.71
C GLY A 338 -12.92 6.55 -4.36
N GLY A 339 -13.25 5.34 -3.92
CA GLY A 339 -12.80 4.82 -2.62
C GLY A 339 -13.32 5.61 -1.42
N VAL A 340 -12.66 5.48 -0.28
CA VAL A 340 -12.95 6.22 0.96
C VAL A 340 -11.65 6.80 1.50
N LYS A 341 -11.55 8.11 1.53
CA LYS A 341 -10.34 8.83 1.99
C LYS A 341 -9.86 8.31 3.34
N GLY A 342 -8.60 7.94 3.42
CA GLY A 342 -7.97 7.44 4.64
C GLY A 342 -8.27 5.98 4.98
N MET A 343 -9.09 5.27 4.18
CA MET A 343 -9.47 3.87 4.41
C MET A 343 -9.23 3.01 3.17
N PHE A 344 -9.90 3.33 2.06
CA PHE A 344 -9.87 2.54 0.83
C PHE A 344 -9.40 3.42 -0.33
N PRO A 345 -8.33 3.05 -1.05
CA PRO A 345 -7.79 3.89 -2.11
C PRO A 345 -8.79 4.08 -3.24
N PRO A 346 -8.74 5.21 -3.94
CA PRO A 346 -9.44 5.34 -5.20
C PRO A 346 -8.86 4.38 -6.25
N LEU A 347 -9.70 3.90 -7.14
CA LEU A 347 -9.31 3.13 -8.32
C LEU A 347 -9.27 4.01 -9.58
N ASN A 348 -10.02 5.12 -9.57
CA ASN A 348 -9.96 6.14 -10.61
C ASN A 348 -8.65 6.93 -10.51
N GLY A 349 -7.95 7.13 -11.61
CA GLY A 349 -6.71 7.90 -11.67
C GLY A 349 -5.56 7.35 -10.82
N ASN A 350 -5.66 6.12 -10.34
CA ASN A 350 -4.61 5.50 -9.52
C ASN A 350 -3.50 4.94 -10.44
N PRO A 351 -2.23 5.39 -10.30
CA PRO A 351 -1.13 4.94 -11.15
C PRO A 351 -0.88 3.43 -11.07
N GLY A 352 -1.12 2.79 -9.92
CA GLY A 352 -1.02 1.34 -9.77
C GLY A 352 -2.07 0.57 -10.58
N ILE A 353 -3.22 1.19 -10.84
CA ILE A 353 -4.30 0.64 -11.68
C ILE A 353 -4.02 0.88 -13.15
N THR A 354 -3.56 2.09 -13.51
CA THR A 354 -3.37 2.51 -14.90
C THR A 354 -1.99 2.14 -15.45
N ALA A 355 -1.05 1.66 -14.63
CA ALA A 355 0.26 1.20 -15.09
C ALA A 355 0.13 0.21 -16.26
N ALA A 356 1.00 0.34 -17.27
CA ALA A 356 1.00 -0.57 -18.44
C ALA A 356 1.14 -2.03 -18.03
N ASN A 357 1.99 -2.30 -17.01
CA ASN A 357 2.17 -3.62 -16.42
C ASN A 357 1.23 -3.79 -15.20
N PRO A 358 0.22 -4.68 -15.25
CA PRO A 358 -0.75 -4.87 -14.17
C PRO A 358 -0.30 -5.82 -13.06
N THR A 359 0.98 -6.16 -12.95
CA THR A 359 1.50 -7.16 -12.01
C THR A 359 1.03 -6.94 -10.57
N SER A 360 1.21 -5.74 -10.01
CA SER A 360 0.75 -5.45 -8.64
C SER A 360 -0.77 -5.54 -8.48
N LEU A 361 -1.51 -5.12 -9.50
CA LEU A 361 -2.97 -5.21 -9.48
C LEU A 361 -3.45 -6.66 -9.45
N LEU A 362 -2.84 -7.52 -10.27
CA LEU A 362 -3.11 -8.97 -10.28
C LEU A 362 -2.72 -9.60 -8.94
N HIS A 363 -1.54 -9.28 -8.43
CA HIS A 363 -1.03 -9.79 -7.16
C HIS A 363 -1.99 -9.47 -6.01
N ILE A 364 -2.28 -8.18 -5.79
CA ILE A 364 -3.14 -7.74 -4.69
C ILE A 364 -4.57 -8.30 -4.80
N THR A 365 -5.07 -8.47 -6.02
CA THR A 365 -6.39 -9.04 -6.24
C THR A 365 -6.43 -10.51 -5.86
N LEU A 366 -5.39 -11.27 -6.18
CA LEU A 366 -5.33 -12.70 -5.84
C LEU A 366 -5.08 -12.94 -4.35
N THR A 367 -4.15 -12.22 -3.73
CA THR A 367 -3.68 -12.51 -2.36
C THR A 367 -4.32 -11.62 -1.29
N GLY A 368 -4.90 -10.48 -1.69
CA GLY A 368 -5.27 -9.43 -0.75
C GLY A 368 -4.04 -8.66 -0.24
N TRP A 369 -4.28 -7.65 0.60
CA TRP A 369 -3.23 -6.87 1.22
C TRP A 369 -3.70 -6.13 2.47
N LYS A 370 -2.75 -5.77 3.33
CA LYS A 370 -2.98 -4.91 4.50
C LYS A 370 -2.30 -3.57 4.29
N THR A 371 -2.96 -2.47 4.67
CA THR A 371 -2.33 -1.14 4.64
C THR A 371 -1.15 -1.07 5.62
N ALA A 372 -0.17 -0.20 5.33
CA ALA A 372 0.91 0.07 6.26
C ALA A 372 0.36 0.64 7.58
N GLU A 373 0.86 0.14 8.70
CA GLU A 373 0.63 0.73 10.02
C GLU A 373 1.61 1.88 10.22
N THR A 374 1.09 3.06 10.49
CA THR A 374 1.90 4.26 10.74
C THR A 374 1.36 5.05 11.92
N ALA A 375 2.16 5.94 12.49
CA ALA A 375 1.71 6.83 13.56
C ALA A 375 0.50 7.69 13.14
N ALA A 376 0.45 8.11 11.86
CA ALA A 376 -0.67 8.87 11.30
C ALA A 376 -1.91 7.99 11.02
N HIS A 377 -1.71 6.73 10.69
CA HIS A 377 -2.75 5.74 10.38
C HIS A 377 -2.51 4.44 11.16
N PRO A 378 -2.83 4.42 12.47
CA PRO A 378 -2.58 3.24 13.32
C PRO A 378 -3.56 2.10 13.07
N ARG A 379 -4.64 2.34 12.31
CA ARG A 379 -5.59 1.29 11.91
C ARG A 379 -5.16 0.68 10.59
N VAL A 380 -4.98 -0.62 10.60
CA VAL A 380 -4.69 -1.42 9.42
C VAL A 380 -6.01 -1.87 8.79
N TYR A 381 -6.19 -1.56 7.50
CA TYR A 381 -7.31 -2.04 6.70
C TYR A 381 -6.85 -3.18 5.81
N THR A 382 -7.70 -4.19 5.67
CA THR A 382 -7.39 -5.39 4.87
C THR A 382 -8.25 -5.40 3.61
N MET A 383 -7.62 -5.48 2.44
CA MET A 383 -8.27 -5.90 1.20
C MET A 383 -8.24 -7.43 1.17
N PRO A 384 -9.38 -8.11 1.05
CA PRO A 384 -9.40 -9.58 0.95
C PRO A 384 -8.81 -10.05 -0.39
N GLY A 385 -8.26 -11.26 -0.42
CA GLY A 385 -7.86 -11.93 -1.65
C GLY A 385 -9.05 -12.56 -2.36
N PHE A 386 -9.02 -12.57 -3.69
CA PHE A 386 -10.08 -13.13 -4.53
C PHE A 386 -9.61 -14.36 -5.33
N ALA A 387 -8.61 -15.09 -4.81
CA ALA A 387 -8.10 -16.30 -5.46
C ALA A 387 -9.17 -17.38 -5.73
N ARG A 388 -10.31 -17.31 -5.05
CA ARG A 388 -11.48 -18.21 -5.27
C ARG A 388 -12.21 -17.96 -6.59
N LEU A 389 -12.08 -16.76 -7.18
CA LEU A 389 -12.71 -16.43 -8.46
C LEU A 389 -11.95 -17.07 -9.62
N ALA A 390 -12.66 -17.36 -10.70
CA ALA A 390 -12.04 -17.88 -11.92
C ALA A 390 -11.18 -16.83 -12.62
N ASP A 391 -10.20 -17.27 -13.38
CA ASP A 391 -9.24 -16.39 -14.04
C ASP A 391 -9.88 -15.43 -15.03
N ASP A 392 -10.90 -15.86 -15.75
CA ASP A 392 -11.68 -15.03 -16.66
C ASP A 392 -12.52 -13.97 -15.91
N GLU A 393 -13.10 -14.33 -14.76
CA GLU A 393 -13.86 -13.40 -13.93
C GLU A 393 -12.94 -12.29 -13.38
N ILE A 394 -11.78 -12.65 -12.83
CA ILE A 394 -10.79 -11.67 -12.37
C ILE A 394 -10.34 -10.77 -13.52
N ALA A 395 -10.03 -11.37 -14.68
CA ALA A 395 -9.57 -10.61 -15.86
C ALA A 395 -10.61 -9.57 -16.31
N GLU A 396 -11.89 -9.93 -16.32
CA GLU A 396 -12.97 -9.02 -16.73
C GLU A 396 -13.22 -7.92 -15.70
N ILE A 397 -13.20 -8.25 -14.40
CA ILE A 397 -13.31 -7.26 -13.32
C ILE A 397 -12.16 -6.25 -13.41
N LEU A 398 -10.92 -6.72 -13.57
CA LEU A 398 -9.76 -5.84 -13.64
C LEU A 398 -9.73 -5.04 -14.95
N SER A 399 -10.19 -5.62 -16.07
CA SER A 399 -10.35 -4.87 -17.33
C SER A 399 -11.35 -3.73 -17.15
N PHE A 400 -12.50 -4.00 -16.51
CA PHE A 400 -13.49 -2.98 -16.18
C PHE A 400 -12.86 -1.86 -15.32
N VAL A 401 -12.13 -2.20 -14.26
CA VAL A 401 -11.45 -1.22 -13.37
C VAL A 401 -10.45 -0.37 -14.14
N ARG A 402 -9.69 -0.96 -15.06
CA ARG A 402 -8.64 -0.29 -15.83
C ARG A 402 -9.17 0.62 -16.95
N THR A 403 -10.43 0.47 -17.34
CA THR A 403 -11.07 1.23 -18.43
C THR A 403 -12.25 2.08 -17.99
N SER A 404 -12.56 2.13 -16.68
CA SER A 404 -13.68 2.89 -16.13
C SER A 404 -13.22 4.19 -15.47
N TRP A 405 -14.16 5.10 -15.22
CA TRP A 405 -13.96 6.35 -14.47
C TRP A 405 -12.86 7.26 -15.04
N GLY A 406 -12.62 7.22 -16.34
CA GLY A 406 -11.56 7.98 -16.99
C GLY A 406 -10.20 7.30 -16.98
N ASN A 407 -10.07 6.10 -16.43
CA ASN A 407 -8.91 5.25 -16.64
C ASN A 407 -8.86 4.81 -18.12
N ASP A 408 -7.67 4.89 -18.72
CA ASP A 408 -7.41 4.47 -20.10
C ASP A 408 -6.16 3.60 -20.13
N ALA A 409 -6.31 2.36 -19.64
CA ALA A 409 -5.23 1.39 -19.62
C ALA A 409 -5.67 0.07 -20.27
N PRO A 410 -4.75 -0.70 -20.88
CA PRO A 410 -5.08 -1.98 -21.49
C PRO A 410 -5.77 -2.92 -20.49
N GLY A 411 -6.82 -3.61 -20.92
CA GLY A 411 -7.47 -4.65 -20.11
C GLY A 411 -6.50 -5.78 -19.73
N THR A 412 -6.92 -6.59 -18.78
CA THR A 412 -6.20 -7.80 -18.35
C THR A 412 -6.77 -9.03 -19.05
N THR A 413 -5.97 -10.10 -19.17
CA THR A 413 -6.39 -11.36 -19.77
C THR A 413 -6.40 -12.50 -18.76
N ALA A 414 -7.23 -13.51 -18.97
CA ALA A 414 -7.24 -14.71 -18.16
C ALA A 414 -5.86 -15.39 -18.09
N ALA A 415 -5.10 -15.39 -19.20
CA ALA A 415 -3.75 -15.94 -19.23
C ALA A 415 -2.76 -15.20 -18.28
N GLN A 416 -2.90 -13.88 -18.14
CA GLN A 416 -2.11 -13.11 -17.15
C GLN A 416 -2.49 -13.48 -15.73
N VAL A 417 -3.78 -13.67 -15.44
CA VAL A 417 -4.26 -14.11 -14.12
C VAL A 417 -3.74 -15.51 -13.82
N THR A 418 -3.88 -16.46 -14.76
CA THR A 418 -3.38 -17.85 -14.62
C THR A 418 -1.87 -17.86 -14.31
N LYS A 419 -1.08 -17.09 -15.07
CA LYS A 419 0.36 -16.99 -14.84
C LYS A 419 0.68 -16.47 -13.44
N MET A 420 0.01 -15.39 -13.01
CA MET A 420 0.21 -14.81 -11.69
C MET A 420 -0.21 -15.79 -10.58
N ARG A 421 -1.33 -16.49 -10.74
CA ARG A 421 -1.79 -17.52 -9.80
C ARG A 421 -0.77 -18.64 -9.65
N GLN A 422 -0.16 -19.11 -10.74
CA GLN A 422 0.91 -20.12 -10.69
C GLN A 422 2.16 -19.63 -9.95
N GLN A 423 2.56 -18.38 -10.15
CA GLN A 423 3.71 -17.77 -9.49
C GLN A 423 3.49 -17.61 -7.98
N LEU A 424 2.33 -17.11 -7.60
CA LEU A 424 2.02 -16.80 -6.20
C LEU A 424 1.56 -18.02 -5.41
N ASN A 425 1.01 -19.02 -6.07
CA ASN A 425 0.34 -20.17 -5.44
C ASN A 425 -0.54 -19.74 -4.25
N PRO A 426 -1.48 -18.79 -4.43
CA PRO A 426 -2.26 -18.22 -3.34
C PRO A 426 -3.16 -19.29 -2.74
N GLN A 427 -3.34 -19.22 -1.42
CA GLN A 427 -4.31 -20.10 -0.75
C GLN A 427 -5.72 -19.78 -1.25
N THR A 428 -6.39 -20.77 -1.83
CA THR A 428 -7.77 -20.63 -2.29
C THR A 428 -8.79 -20.91 -1.20
N THR A 429 -8.33 -21.43 -0.08
CA THR A 429 -9.15 -21.80 1.08
C THR A 429 -9.29 -20.62 2.03
N ASP A 430 -10.00 -19.59 1.62
CA ASP A 430 -10.71 -18.79 2.59
C ASP A 430 -11.97 -19.57 2.97
N SER A 431 -11.91 -20.28 4.09
CA SER A 431 -13.02 -21.09 4.62
C SER A 431 -14.25 -20.24 4.97
N THR A 432 -14.15 -18.92 4.87
CA THR A 432 -15.22 -17.96 5.15
C THR A 432 -15.98 -17.53 3.88
N ALA A 433 -15.50 -17.89 2.68
CA ALA A 433 -16.14 -17.47 1.44
C ALA A 433 -17.01 -18.61 0.87
N PHE A 434 -18.31 -18.32 0.70
CA PHE A 434 -19.18 -19.22 -0.06
C PHE A 434 -18.77 -19.26 -1.53
N VAL A 435 -18.93 -20.42 -2.16
CA VAL A 435 -18.87 -20.53 -3.61
C VAL A 435 -20.07 -19.75 -4.18
N THR A 436 -19.79 -18.68 -4.90
CA THR A 436 -20.84 -17.88 -5.56
C THR A 436 -21.06 -18.39 -6.97
N PRO A 437 -22.29 -18.26 -7.51
CA PRO A 437 -22.55 -18.55 -8.91
C PRO A 437 -21.65 -17.71 -9.81
N ARG A 438 -21.12 -18.32 -10.88
CA ARG A 438 -20.28 -17.58 -11.83
C ARG A 438 -21.09 -16.49 -12.55
N LEU A 439 -20.53 -15.28 -12.62
CA LEU A 439 -21.16 -14.14 -13.29
C LEU A 439 -21.40 -14.41 -14.80
N ALA A 440 -20.59 -15.26 -15.41
CA ALA A 440 -20.83 -15.74 -16.78
C ALA A 440 -22.22 -16.37 -16.93
N ASN A 441 -22.69 -17.08 -15.91
CA ASN A 441 -24.01 -17.71 -15.92
C ASN A 441 -25.14 -16.70 -15.73
N LEU A 442 -24.86 -15.56 -15.10
CA LEU A 442 -25.88 -14.52 -14.87
C LEU A 442 -26.40 -13.94 -16.19
N LEU A 443 -25.50 -13.48 -17.06
CA LEU A 443 -25.88 -12.86 -18.33
C LEU A 443 -26.43 -13.88 -19.36
N ALA A 444 -26.17 -15.15 -19.17
CA ALA A 444 -26.71 -16.26 -19.96
C ALA A 444 -28.07 -16.78 -19.46
N ALA A 445 -28.52 -16.33 -18.29
CA ALA A 445 -29.79 -16.79 -17.73
C ALA A 445 -31.00 -16.22 -18.52
N ALA A 446 -32.05 -17.01 -18.65
CA ALA A 446 -33.27 -16.57 -19.36
C ALA A 446 -33.96 -15.35 -18.72
N ASN A 447 -33.73 -15.12 -17.42
CA ASN A 447 -34.25 -14.00 -16.64
C ASN A 447 -33.14 -13.05 -16.17
N ALA A 448 -32.04 -12.93 -16.94
CA ALA A 448 -30.87 -12.13 -16.60
C ALA A 448 -31.23 -10.69 -16.18
N ASP A 449 -32.11 -10.01 -16.92
CA ASP A 449 -32.51 -8.63 -16.62
C ASP A 449 -33.17 -8.51 -15.23
N GLN A 450 -34.02 -9.45 -14.85
CA GLN A 450 -34.64 -9.46 -13.54
C GLN A 450 -33.62 -9.68 -12.42
N VAL A 451 -32.68 -10.62 -12.62
CA VAL A 451 -31.65 -10.92 -11.64
C VAL A 451 -30.69 -9.75 -11.46
N VAL A 452 -30.25 -9.12 -12.59
CA VAL A 452 -29.41 -7.90 -12.57
C VAL A 452 -30.14 -6.76 -11.87
N ARG A 453 -31.43 -6.55 -12.18
CA ARG A 453 -32.23 -5.51 -11.54
C ARG A 453 -32.38 -5.80 -10.04
N GLY A 454 -32.62 -7.05 -9.65
CA GLY A 454 -32.66 -7.48 -8.25
C GLY A 454 -31.34 -7.24 -7.51
N MET A 455 -30.21 -7.56 -8.12
CA MET A 455 -28.87 -7.24 -7.61
C MET A 455 -28.74 -5.73 -7.35
N ARG A 456 -29.12 -4.89 -8.33
CA ARG A 456 -29.10 -3.43 -8.17
C ARG A 456 -29.97 -2.94 -7.03
N LEU A 457 -31.18 -3.50 -6.86
CA LEU A 457 -32.07 -3.16 -5.74
C LEU A 457 -31.46 -3.44 -4.38
N HIS A 458 -30.68 -4.54 -4.25
CA HIS A 458 -29.96 -4.82 -3.01
C HIS A 458 -28.78 -3.87 -2.77
N LEU A 459 -28.04 -3.51 -3.82
CA LEU A 459 -26.85 -2.65 -3.74
C LEU A 459 -27.18 -1.17 -3.57
N GLN A 460 -28.26 -0.72 -4.19
CA GLN A 460 -28.68 0.68 -4.27
C GLN A 460 -30.09 0.88 -3.70
N THR A 461 -30.44 0.16 -2.64
CA THR A 461 -31.81 0.10 -2.11
C THR A 461 -32.36 1.49 -1.83
N LYS A 462 -31.59 2.34 -1.15
CA LYS A 462 -32.03 3.71 -0.84
C LYS A 462 -32.25 4.57 -2.08
N ALA A 463 -31.36 4.45 -3.07
CA ALA A 463 -31.44 5.26 -4.29
C ALA A 463 -32.61 4.84 -5.19
N LEU A 464 -32.84 3.52 -5.32
CA LEU A 464 -33.86 2.96 -6.21
C LEU A 464 -35.24 2.85 -5.59
N LEU A 465 -35.32 2.76 -4.25
CA LEU A 465 -36.55 2.64 -3.47
C LEU A 465 -36.62 3.74 -2.37
N PRO A 466 -36.51 5.02 -2.74
CA PRO A 466 -36.40 6.12 -1.76
C PRO A 466 -37.62 6.23 -0.84
N ASN A 467 -38.79 5.81 -1.31
CA ASN A 467 -40.07 5.84 -0.54
C ASN A 467 -40.21 4.65 0.43
N ASN A 468 -39.41 3.60 0.23
CA ASN A 468 -39.47 2.39 1.04
C ASN A 468 -38.33 2.28 2.06
N VAL A 469 -37.31 3.13 1.97
CA VAL A 469 -36.16 3.16 2.89
C VAL A 469 -36.15 4.48 3.66
N GLY A 470 -36.35 4.40 4.99
CA GLY A 470 -36.46 5.58 5.85
C GLY A 470 -35.13 6.15 6.35
N ASN A 471 -34.03 5.39 6.23
CA ASN A 471 -32.66 5.81 6.60
C ASN A 471 -31.72 5.79 5.39
N ALA A 472 -30.40 5.79 5.62
CA ALA A 472 -29.38 5.80 4.56
C ALA A 472 -28.84 4.39 4.20
N LEU A 473 -29.47 3.30 4.69
CA LEU A 473 -28.95 1.95 4.49
C LEU A 473 -29.39 1.34 3.15
N ASN A 474 -28.52 0.49 2.61
CA ASN A 474 -28.84 -0.48 1.57
C ASN A 474 -28.85 -1.89 2.17
N CYS A 475 -29.35 -2.89 1.47
CA CYS A 475 -29.28 -4.27 1.96
C CYS A 475 -27.83 -4.70 2.19
N THR A 476 -26.91 -4.29 1.33
CA THR A 476 -25.48 -4.56 1.41
C THR A 476 -24.75 -3.86 2.56
N SER A 477 -25.40 -2.94 3.26
CA SER A 477 -24.85 -2.41 4.52
C SER A 477 -24.73 -3.46 5.64
N CYS A 478 -25.49 -4.56 5.54
CA CYS A 478 -25.43 -5.71 6.44
C CYS A 478 -25.05 -7.02 5.71
N HIS A 479 -25.40 -7.12 4.43
CA HIS A 479 -25.17 -8.29 3.59
C HIS A 479 -23.94 -8.06 2.68
N LEU A 480 -22.75 -8.15 3.28
CA LEU A 480 -21.48 -7.72 2.65
C LEU A 480 -21.21 -8.41 1.32
N ASN A 481 -20.56 -7.69 0.41
CA ASN A 481 -20.23 -8.12 -0.96
C ASN A 481 -21.44 -8.71 -1.69
N ALA A 482 -22.54 -7.96 -1.74
CA ALA A 482 -23.79 -8.41 -2.35
C ALA A 482 -24.33 -9.73 -1.79
N GLY A 483 -24.07 -10.01 -0.51
CA GLY A 483 -24.51 -11.22 0.17
C GLY A 483 -23.65 -12.46 -0.08
N THR A 484 -22.38 -12.29 -0.43
CA THR A 484 -21.46 -13.40 -0.73
C THR A 484 -20.47 -13.73 0.39
N VAL A 485 -20.40 -12.93 1.45
CA VAL A 485 -19.51 -13.15 2.59
C VAL A 485 -20.19 -14.03 3.63
N ALA A 486 -19.58 -15.16 3.98
CA ALA A 486 -20.13 -16.16 4.90
C ALA A 486 -20.56 -15.56 6.25
N ASP A 487 -19.68 -14.80 6.89
CA ASP A 487 -19.93 -14.20 8.20
C ASP A 487 -20.63 -12.83 8.10
N GLY A 488 -20.92 -12.36 6.88
CA GLY A 488 -21.56 -11.08 6.55
C GLY A 488 -23.04 -11.22 6.19
N SER A 489 -23.80 -12.10 6.86
CA SER A 489 -25.22 -12.35 6.57
C SER A 489 -25.47 -12.70 5.08
N PRO A 490 -24.97 -13.83 4.59
CA PRO A 490 -24.97 -14.18 3.17
C PRO A 490 -26.38 -14.33 2.59
N PHE A 491 -26.48 -14.12 1.26
CA PHE A 491 -27.67 -14.46 0.47
C PHE A 491 -27.60 -15.87 -0.13
N VAL A 492 -26.40 -16.41 -0.24
CA VAL A 492 -26.14 -17.72 -0.86
C VAL A 492 -26.96 -18.80 -0.18
N GLY A 493 -27.79 -19.50 -0.96
CA GLY A 493 -28.64 -20.59 -0.48
C GLY A 493 -29.83 -20.21 0.40
N VAL A 494 -29.95 -18.91 0.78
CA VAL A 494 -30.98 -18.46 1.76
C VAL A 494 -32.39 -18.73 1.28
N SER A 495 -32.69 -18.56 -0.01
CA SER A 495 -34.04 -18.78 -0.53
C SER A 495 -34.54 -20.25 -0.32
N ALA A 496 -33.61 -21.22 -0.20
CA ALA A 496 -33.96 -22.60 0.06
C ALA A 496 -34.59 -22.83 1.45
N PHE A 497 -34.39 -21.92 2.39
CA PHE A 497 -34.90 -22.03 3.76
C PHE A 497 -36.31 -21.45 3.94
N PHE A 498 -36.87 -20.83 2.89
CA PHE A 498 -38.21 -20.23 2.99
C PHE A 498 -39.26 -21.06 2.24
N PRO A 499 -40.51 -21.12 2.79
CA PRO A 499 -40.99 -20.49 4.04
C PRO A 499 -40.34 -21.08 5.28
N SER A 500 -40.08 -20.26 6.31
CA SER A 500 -39.50 -20.71 7.57
C SER A 500 -40.15 -20.04 8.77
N TYR A 501 -40.15 -20.73 9.92
CA TYR A 501 -40.73 -20.18 11.16
C TYR A 501 -39.92 -19.00 11.66
N ALA A 502 -40.58 -17.85 11.82
CA ALA A 502 -40.02 -16.63 12.38
C ALA A 502 -40.51 -16.42 13.82
N PRO A 503 -39.70 -16.67 14.86
CA PRO A 503 -40.11 -16.56 16.26
C PRO A 503 -40.73 -15.20 16.63
N ARG A 504 -40.21 -14.12 16.04
CA ARG A 504 -40.74 -12.74 16.28
C ARG A 504 -42.08 -12.49 15.61
N ALA A 505 -42.42 -13.24 14.59
CA ALA A 505 -43.72 -13.16 13.90
C ALA A 505 -44.73 -14.20 14.42
N GLY A 506 -44.29 -15.21 15.14
CA GLY A 506 -45.09 -16.29 15.65
C GLY A 506 -45.70 -17.19 14.56
N LYS A 507 -45.15 -17.16 13.31
CA LYS A 507 -45.65 -17.90 12.15
C LYS A 507 -44.54 -18.20 11.16
N ASP A 508 -44.84 -19.06 10.21
CA ASP A 508 -44.01 -19.21 9.01
C ASP A 508 -44.09 -17.94 8.14
N VAL A 509 -42.95 -17.50 7.63
CA VAL A 509 -42.84 -16.34 6.75
C VAL A 509 -42.19 -16.75 5.43
N THR A 510 -42.64 -16.13 4.34
CA THR A 510 -42.02 -16.28 3.03
C THR A 510 -40.72 -15.41 2.93
N LEU A 511 -39.95 -15.62 1.86
CA LEU A 511 -38.77 -14.78 1.58
C LEU A 511 -39.15 -13.30 1.43
N GLU A 512 -40.24 -13.02 0.73
CA GLU A 512 -40.76 -11.64 0.53
C GLU A 512 -41.18 -11.01 1.87
N GLU A 513 -41.85 -11.77 2.75
CA GLU A 513 -42.21 -11.29 4.09
C GLU A 513 -40.93 -11.02 4.92
N ARG A 514 -39.88 -11.84 4.75
CA ARG A 514 -38.59 -11.66 5.41
C ARG A 514 -37.88 -10.40 4.94
N ILE A 515 -37.83 -10.18 3.61
CA ILE A 515 -37.29 -8.95 3.00
C ILE A 515 -38.06 -7.72 3.53
N ASN A 516 -39.38 -7.77 3.52
CA ASN A 516 -40.23 -6.73 4.07
C ASN A 516 -40.02 -6.49 5.58
N GLY A 517 -39.62 -7.51 6.31
CA GLY A 517 -39.18 -7.38 7.70
C GLY A 517 -37.94 -6.48 7.86
N CYS A 518 -37.02 -6.50 6.92
CA CYS A 518 -35.85 -5.62 6.89
C CYS A 518 -36.24 -4.19 6.53
N PHE A 519 -37.10 -3.97 5.54
CA PHE A 519 -37.62 -2.63 5.21
C PHE A 519 -38.26 -1.94 6.43
N ARG A 520 -39.15 -2.66 7.16
CA ARG A 520 -39.83 -2.08 8.34
C ARG A 520 -38.90 -1.79 9.51
N ARG A 521 -37.92 -2.68 9.78
CA ARG A 521 -37.09 -2.61 10.99
C ARG A 521 -35.73 -1.97 10.73
N SER A 522 -34.89 -2.66 9.98
CA SER A 522 -33.49 -2.25 9.78
C SER A 522 -33.39 -0.97 8.97
N MET A 523 -34.26 -0.80 7.98
CA MET A 523 -34.28 0.35 7.08
C MET A 523 -35.27 1.45 7.50
N ALA A 524 -35.98 1.26 8.62
CA ALA A 524 -36.93 2.23 9.17
C ALA A 524 -37.95 2.76 8.12
N GLY A 525 -38.36 1.90 7.20
CA GLY A 525 -39.12 2.26 6.00
C GLY A 525 -40.45 1.53 5.87
N LYS A 526 -40.96 1.48 4.64
CA LYS A 526 -42.24 0.88 4.28
C LYS A 526 -42.05 -0.40 3.46
N PRO A 527 -42.86 -1.45 3.69
CA PRO A 527 -42.78 -2.67 2.92
C PRO A 527 -43.12 -2.46 1.44
N LEU A 528 -42.56 -3.29 0.59
CA LEU A 528 -42.96 -3.44 -0.80
C LEU A 528 -44.18 -4.36 -0.89
N PRO A 529 -45.13 -4.14 -1.83
CA PRO A 529 -46.13 -5.16 -2.15
C PRO A 529 -45.40 -6.46 -2.60
N VAL A 530 -45.81 -7.59 -2.07
CA VAL A 530 -45.14 -8.87 -2.35
C VAL A 530 -45.19 -9.26 -3.85
N THR A 531 -46.19 -8.77 -4.57
CA THR A 531 -46.35 -9.00 -6.02
C THR A 531 -45.77 -7.87 -6.87
N SER A 532 -45.09 -6.88 -6.27
CA SER A 532 -44.52 -5.78 -7.03
C SER A 532 -43.33 -6.27 -7.88
N PRO A 533 -43.08 -5.67 -9.06
CA PRO A 533 -41.92 -6.00 -9.87
C PRO A 533 -40.61 -5.92 -9.07
N ASP A 534 -40.40 -4.86 -8.30
CA ASP A 534 -39.20 -4.69 -7.48
C ASP A 534 -39.01 -5.85 -6.48
N MET A 535 -40.09 -6.32 -5.81
CA MET A 535 -39.98 -7.48 -4.92
C MET A 535 -39.64 -8.75 -5.68
N GLN A 536 -40.26 -8.99 -6.82
CA GLN A 536 -40.00 -10.19 -7.63
C GLN A 536 -38.56 -10.18 -8.20
N GLU A 537 -38.05 -9.04 -8.56
CA GLU A 537 -36.65 -8.86 -8.98
C GLU A 537 -35.67 -9.13 -7.82
N MET A 538 -35.97 -8.61 -6.61
CA MET A 538 -35.16 -8.93 -5.42
C MET A 538 -35.14 -10.44 -5.13
N VAL A 539 -36.28 -11.12 -5.21
CA VAL A 539 -36.39 -12.57 -5.03
C VAL A 539 -35.64 -13.32 -6.13
N ALA A 540 -35.71 -12.87 -7.39
CA ALA A 540 -34.98 -13.48 -8.52
C ALA A 540 -33.45 -13.50 -8.28
N TYR A 541 -32.89 -12.47 -7.65
CA TYR A 541 -31.49 -12.45 -7.27
C TYR A 541 -31.17 -13.52 -6.19
N PHE A 542 -32.01 -13.68 -5.18
CA PHE A 542 -31.85 -14.76 -4.18
C PHE A 542 -31.94 -16.17 -4.80
N GLU A 543 -32.87 -16.38 -5.73
CA GLU A 543 -33.02 -17.64 -6.42
C GLU A 543 -31.80 -17.96 -7.31
N TRP A 544 -31.27 -16.94 -8.00
CA TRP A 544 -30.04 -17.09 -8.77
C TRP A 544 -28.86 -17.48 -7.89
N MET A 545 -28.72 -16.88 -6.70
CA MET A 545 -27.69 -17.20 -5.72
C MET A 545 -27.83 -18.63 -5.16
N LYS A 546 -29.03 -19.22 -5.20
CA LYS A 546 -29.28 -20.61 -4.77
C LYS A 546 -28.82 -21.65 -5.80
N MET A 547 -29.04 -21.39 -7.08
CA MET A 547 -28.95 -22.40 -8.16
C MET A 547 -27.55 -22.96 -8.43
N ASN A 548 -26.48 -22.40 -7.87
CA ASN A 548 -25.11 -22.77 -8.20
C ASN A 548 -24.24 -23.07 -6.96
N THR A 549 -24.85 -23.44 -5.85
CA THR A 549 -24.16 -23.78 -4.59
C THR A 549 -24.04 -25.31 -4.37
N GLN A 550 -23.98 -26.09 -5.45
CA GLN A 550 -23.68 -27.53 -5.40
C GLN A 550 -22.19 -27.80 -5.53
#